data_e96b9e468c9fd9741e66f586f3970bab
#
_entry.id   e96b9e468c9fd9741e66f586f3970bab
#
_cell.length_a   1.000
_cell.length_b   1.000
_cell.length_c   1.000
_cell.angle_alpha   90.00
_cell.angle_beta   90.00
_cell.angle_gamma   90.00
#
_symmetry.space_group_name_H-M   'P 1'
#
loop_
_entity.id
_entity.type
_entity.pdbx_description
1 polymer ?
#
loop_
_entity_poly.entity_id
_entity_poly.type
_entity_poly.pdbx_seq_one_letter_code
_entity_poly.pdbx_strand_id
1 'polypeptide(L)' 'GYDLPMDSYVKLDVYDITGRHVAKLVDGVVGAGRQEFKWTSSQLASGIYLIRMETSERIFNRKVTFLK' A
#
# COMPACT_ATOMS: atom_id res chain seq x y z
N GLY A 1 -4.71 3.59 -8.73
CA GLY A 1 -6.02 3.22 -8.17
C GLY A 1 -6.32 1.74 -8.30
N TYR A 2 -7.27 1.29 -7.57
CA TYR A 2 -7.68 -0.11 -7.57
C TYR A 2 -9.20 -0.20 -7.40
N ASP A 3 -9.84 -1.04 -8.22
CA ASP A 3 -11.28 -1.26 -8.15
C ASP A 3 -11.60 -2.41 -7.21
N LEU A 4 -12.40 -2.13 -6.19
CA LEU A 4 -12.86 -3.14 -5.25
C LEU A 4 -14.26 -3.60 -5.65
N PRO A 5 -14.47 -4.92 -5.86
CA PRO A 5 -15.78 -5.42 -6.28
C PRO A 5 -16.82 -5.35 -5.16
N MET A 6 -16.38 -5.28 -3.92
CA MET A 6 -17.26 -5.19 -2.75
C MET A 6 -16.49 -4.51 -1.62
N ASP A 7 -17.20 -4.11 -0.58
CA ASP A 7 -16.56 -3.60 0.63
C ASP A 7 -15.62 -4.67 1.17
N SER A 8 -14.39 -4.29 1.45
CA SER A 8 -13.35 -5.25 1.84
C SER A 8 -12.47 -4.67 2.93
N TYR A 9 -11.94 -5.56 3.75
CA TYR A 9 -10.86 -5.20 4.63
C TYR A 9 -9.58 -5.09 3.78
N VAL A 10 -8.90 -3.95 3.89
CA VAL A 10 -7.70 -3.67 3.11
C VAL A 10 -6.55 -3.37 4.05
N LYS A 11 -5.43 -4.04 3.82
CA LYS A 11 -4.16 -3.70 4.44
C LYS A 11 -3.22 -3.22 3.35
N LEU A 12 -2.65 -2.04 3.54
CA LEU A 12 -1.70 -1.46 2.61
C LEU A 12 -0.46 -1.08 3.37
N ASP A 13 0.62 -1.82 3.15
CA ASP A 13 1.86 -1.70 3.88
C ASP A 13 3.02 -1.40 2.94
N VAL A 14 4.02 -0.70 3.45
CA VAL A 14 5.23 -0.37 2.70
C VAL A 14 6.43 -1.02 3.37
N TYR A 15 7.27 -1.65 2.56
CA TYR A 15 8.51 -2.29 3.01
C TYR A 15 9.69 -1.70 2.25
N ASP A 16 10.84 -1.65 2.89
CA ASP A 16 12.07 -1.31 2.18
C ASP A 16 12.62 -2.54 1.43
N ILE A 17 13.72 -2.36 0.71
CA ILE A 17 14.26 -3.44 -0.12
C ILE A 17 14.84 -4.60 0.69
N THR A 18 15.04 -4.41 2.00
CA THR A 18 15.50 -5.50 2.87
C THR A 18 14.35 -6.32 3.42
N GLY A 19 13.11 -5.91 3.13
CA GLY A 19 11.92 -6.57 3.66
C GLY A 19 11.45 -6.01 4.99
N ARG A 20 12.06 -4.94 5.46
CA ARG A 20 11.67 -4.30 6.71
C ARG A 20 10.43 -3.44 6.51
N HIS A 21 9.46 -3.60 7.38
CA HIS A 21 8.23 -2.81 7.35
C HIS A 21 8.53 -1.35 7.76
N VAL A 22 8.14 -0.40 6.93
CA VAL A 22 8.43 1.01 7.19
C VAL A 22 7.20 1.88 7.36
N ALA A 23 6.05 1.48 6.85
CA ALA A 23 4.82 2.27 7.00
C ALA A 23 3.59 1.42 6.78
N LYS A 24 2.51 1.79 7.46
CA LYS A 24 1.18 1.23 7.25
C LYS A 24 0.28 2.36 6.76
N LEU A 25 -0.26 2.22 5.55
CA LEU A 25 -1.06 3.27 4.92
C LEU A 25 -2.54 3.08 5.14
N VAL A 26 -3.02 1.83 5.10
CA VAL A 26 -4.43 1.49 5.28
C VAL A 26 -4.51 0.21 6.09
N ASP A 27 -5.45 0.18 7.03
CA ASP A 27 -5.73 -1.02 7.81
C ASP A 27 -7.18 -0.90 8.29
N GLY A 28 -8.11 -1.35 7.46
CA GLY A 28 -9.52 -1.26 7.79
C GLY A 28 -10.42 -1.58 6.62
N VAL A 29 -11.71 -1.45 6.84
CA VAL A 29 -12.71 -1.71 5.82
C VAL A 29 -12.80 -0.52 4.87
N VAL A 30 -12.74 -0.81 3.57
CA VAL A 30 -12.82 0.18 2.51
C VAL A 30 -14.04 -0.14 1.66
N GLY A 31 -14.82 0.88 1.32
CA GLY A 31 -16.02 0.73 0.51
C GLY A 31 -15.72 0.22 -0.89
N ALA A 32 -16.71 -0.44 -1.50
CA ALA A 32 -16.59 -0.91 -2.87
C ALA A 32 -16.39 0.24 -3.83
N GLY A 33 -15.82 -0.06 -4.99
CA GLY A 33 -15.57 0.89 -6.05
C GLY A 33 -14.10 1.15 -6.25
N ARG A 34 -13.82 2.17 -7.06
CA ARG A 34 -12.43 2.52 -7.34
C ARG A 34 -11.85 3.28 -6.17
N GLN A 35 -10.73 2.77 -5.67
CA GLN A 35 -10.01 3.37 -4.55
C GLN A 35 -8.66 3.90 -5.02
N GLU A 36 -8.26 5.01 -4.43
CA GLU A 36 -6.98 5.61 -4.72
C GLU A 36 -6.30 5.95 -3.40
N PHE A 37 -5.10 5.45 -3.23
CA PHE A 37 -4.35 5.64 -1.99
C PHE A 37 -3.12 6.48 -2.27
N LYS A 38 -2.90 7.49 -1.43
CA LYS A 38 -1.74 8.37 -1.54
C LYS A 38 -0.81 8.14 -0.37
N TRP A 39 0.47 8.14 -0.66
CA TRP A 39 1.48 8.00 0.36
C TRP A 39 2.49 9.13 0.24
N THR A 40 2.65 9.87 1.32
CA THR A 40 3.69 10.87 1.43
C THR A 40 4.38 10.69 2.75
N SER A 41 5.71 10.79 2.75
CA SER A 41 6.48 10.73 3.99
C SER A 41 7.72 11.57 3.86
N SER A 42 7.85 12.54 4.75
CA SER A 42 9.05 13.36 4.83
C SER A 42 10.17 12.66 5.58
N GLN A 43 9.86 11.54 6.22
CA GLN A 43 10.81 10.82 7.07
C GLN A 43 11.55 9.70 6.36
N LEU A 44 11.07 9.28 5.19
CA LEU A 44 11.70 8.20 4.45
C LEU A 44 12.79 8.73 3.55
N ALA A 45 13.87 7.98 3.45
CA ALA A 45 14.93 8.27 2.50
C ALA A 45 14.46 7.96 1.08
N SER A 46 15.06 8.63 0.09
CA SER A 46 14.86 8.27 -1.29
C SER A 46 15.34 6.84 -1.51
N GLY A 47 14.61 6.09 -2.30
CA GLY A 47 14.97 4.71 -2.56
C GLY A 47 13.83 3.91 -3.15
N ILE A 48 14.04 2.60 -3.21
CA ILE A 48 13.06 1.66 -3.75
C ILE A 48 12.33 1.00 -2.59
N TYR A 49 11.01 0.94 -2.71
CA TYR A 49 10.15 0.37 -1.70
C TYR A 49 9.16 -0.60 -2.34
N LEU A 50 8.67 -1.53 -1.54
CA LEU A 50 7.63 -2.46 -1.95
C LEU A 50 6.35 -2.10 -1.21
N ILE A 51 5.28 -1.92 -1.97
CA ILE A 51 3.95 -1.73 -1.41
C ILE A 51 3.21 -3.05 -1.52
N ARG A 52 2.70 -3.53 -0.40
CA ARG A 52 1.90 -4.74 -0.35
C ARG A 52 0.47 -4.37 0.01
N MET A 53 -0.46 -4.71 -0.88
CA MET A 53 -1.89 -4.54 -0.65
C MET A 53 -2.51 -5.91 -0.46
N GLU A 54 -3.18 -6.09 0.66
CA GLU A 54 -3.87 -7.34 0.97
C GLU A 54 -5.35 -7.05 1.15
N THR A 55 -6.17 -7.77 0.42
CA THR A 55 -7.63 -7.74 0.57
C THR A 55 -8.08 -9.12 1.00
N SER A 56 -9.39 -9.29 1.25
CA SER A 56 -9.94 -10.59 1.62
C SER A 56 -9.75 -11.65 0.52
N GLU A 57 -9.51 -11.23 -0.72
CA GLU A 57 -9.43 -12.16 -1.85
C GLU A 57 -8.04 -12.26 -2.46
N ARG A 58 -7.21 -11.23 -2.34
CA ARG A 58 -5.96 -11.14 -3.09
C ARG A 58 -4.86 -10.44 -2.31
N ILE A 59 -3.64 -10.71 -2.74
CA ILE A 59 -2.46 -9.98 -2.29
C ILE A 59 -1.77 -9.43 -3.53
N PHE A 60 -1.48 -8.14 -3.51
CA PHE A 60 -0.74 -7.46 -4.57
C PHE A 60 0.53 -6.89 -4.00
N ASN A 61 1.60 -6.97 -4.80
CA ASN A 61 2.86 -6.33 -4.47
C ASN A 61 3.26 -5.43 -5.62
N ARG A 62 3.74 -4.23 -5.30
CA ARG A 62 4.21 -3.30 -6.31
C ARG A 62 5.50 -2.64 -5.82
N LYS A 63 6.49 -2.61 -6.70
CA LYS A 63 7.73 -1.87 -6.46
C LYS A 63 7.52 -0.43 -6.86
N VAL A 64 7.93 0.49 -5.98
CA VAL A 64 7.85 1.93 -6.25
C VAL A 64 9.19 2.58 -5.93
N THR A 65 9.49 3.65 -6.64
CA THR A 65 10.65 4.47 -6.36
C THR A 65 10.18 5.75 -5.68
N PHE A 66 10.74 6.03 -4.53
CA PHE A 66 10.43 7.24 -3.78
C PHE A 66 11.61 8.20 -3.90
N LEU A 67 11.35 9.38 -4.43
CA LEU A 67 12.36 10.42 -4.61
C LEU A 67 11.93 11.67 -3.85
N LYS A 68 12.84 12.18 -3.07
CA LYS A 68 12.66 13.46 -2.40
C LYS A 68 13.20 14.59 -3.25
#